data_1b72bd2014376c8216a9f65a98eedea1
#
_entry.id   1b72bd2014376c8216a9f65a98eedea1
#
_cell.length_a   1.000
_cell.length_b   1.000
_cell.length_c   1.000
_cell.angle_alpha   90.00
_cell.angle_beta   90.00
_cell.angle_gamma   90.00
#
_symmetry.space_group_name_H-M   'P 1'
#
loop_
_entity.id
_entity.type
_entity.pdbx_description
1 polymer ?
#
loop_
_entity_poly.entity_id
_entity_poly.type
_entity_poly.pdbx_seq_one_letter_code
_entity_poly.pdbx_strand_id
1 'polypeptide(L)'
;MNKLLSTLLLVLLTLNVSAQQKSAVKPRVLISTDIGGTDPDDNQSLAHLLMYSEMFDLEGLVSSPSFGDGSTSEIHRMIDVYEKDLPKQKQHVQGLMEPETLRQLVKQGRKDALPPCGYGEPTEGSEWIVKQARKHDPRPLYVLVWGCLEDVAQALHDAPDIAEKIRVYWIGGPNKKWGLNGYCYIIEHFPDLWMIENNTTYRAFIYDPKNQDKYNMGFFETFIKDSGHLGRDFAAYYKGNPKLGDTPSLLYMMHGDPTQPEQQSWGGKFVKCNRTPRRVFYGATTAKDTAQICGLIEWQLQGPVRSDIAIDSACVTLDIRKQQWKGYYKGDGLYVLRHSTYYTGTLDYTITSTIEGFEPITGQITVENTWDVAPKDTDFKVGLQWWTDSYAPADYWHNNAGARNQFIVREDIMEDWGQRWLWLKSNSISM
;
A
#
# COMPACT_ATOMS: atom_id res chain seq x y z
N MET A 1 16.77 -64.29 54.66
CA MET A 1 17.80 -63.87 53.69
C MET A 1 17.30 -64.27 52.29
N ASN A 2 16.52 -63.40 51.64
CA ASN A 2 16.28 -63.53 50.20
C ASN A 2 15.86 -62.11 49.73
N LYS A 3 16.67 -61.49 48.91
CA LYS A 3 16.43 -60.22 48.27
C LYS A 3 15.56 -60.45 47.08
N LEU A 4 14.33 -59.90 47.08
CA LEU A 4 13.51 -59.78 45.88
C LEU A 4 13.86 -58.46 45.19
N LEU A 5 14.45 -58.59 44.02
CA LEU A 5 14.60 -57.47 43.07
C LEU A 5 13.23 -57.24 42.39
N SER A 6 12.61 -56.09 42.66
CA SER A 6 11.46 -55.66 41.93
C SER A 6 11.93 -54.81 40.75
N THR A 7 11.86 -55.34 39.56
CA THR A 7 12.12 -54.62 38.29
C THR A 7 10.89 -53.83 37.95
N LEU A 8 10.98 -52.48 38.11
CA LEU A 8 9.95 -51.54 37.70
C LEU A 8 10.06 -51.29 36.20
N LEU A 9 9.19 -51.88 35.43
CA LEU A 9 9.06 -51.63 33.98
C LEU A 9 8.39 -50.30 33.75
N LEU A 10 9.16 -49.27 33.43
CA LEU A 10 8.62 -47.94 33.06
C LEU A 10 8.15 -48.01 31.60
N VAL A 11 6.86 -48.16 31.41
CA VAL A 11 6.24 -48.03 30.08
C VAL A 11 6.09 -46.57 29.78
N LEU A 12 7.00 -46.01 28.99
CA LEU A 12 6.90 -44.71 28.37
C LEU A 12 5.79 -44.76 27.30
N LEU A 13 4.57 -44.41 27.67
CA LEU A 13 3.53 -44.06 26.71
C LEU A 13 3.93 -42.69 26.06
N THR A 14 4.56 -42.74 24.92
CA THR A 14 4.68 -41.59 24.02
C THR A 14 3.29 -41.30 23.47
N LEU A 15 2.59 -40.41 24.12
CA LEU A 15 1.44 -39.74 23.56
C LEU A 15 1.93 -38.89 22.37
N ASN A 16 1.84 -39.46 21.18
CA ASN A 16 1.86 -38.71 19.95
C ASN A 16 0.60 -37.81 19.96
N VAL A 17 0.67 -36.66 20.58
CA VAL A 17 -0.26 -35.59 20.32
C VAL A 17 0.09 -35.09 18.92
N SER A 18 -0.50 -35.74 17.92
CA SER A 18 -0.68 -35.08 16.63
C SER A 18 -1.52 -33.82 16.91
N ALA A 19 -0.84 -32.73 17.16
CA ALA A 19 -1.46 -31.42 17.03
C ALA A 19 -1.93 -31.36 15.58
N GLN A 20 -3.20 -31.69 15.38
CA GLN A 20 -3.89 -31.44 14.13
C GLN A 20 -3.84 -29.94 13.99
N GLN A 21 -2.84 -29.45 13.26
CA GLN A 21 -2.67 -28.05 12.94
C GLN A 21 -3.97 -27.68 12.22
N LYS A 22 -4.92 -27.06 12.96
CA LYS A 22 -6.11 -26.48 12.37
C LYS A 22 -5.58 -25.62 11.24
N SER A 23 -5.84 -26.01 9.99
CA SER A 23 -5.50 -25.22 8.81
C SER A 23 -5.95 -23.78 9.12
N ALA A 24 -4.99 -22.89 9.30
CA ALA A 24 -5.31 -21.49 9.54
C ALA A 24 -6.18 -21.04 8.38
N VAL A 25 -7.32 -20.43 8.70
CA VAL A 25 -8.25 -19.99 7.67
C VAL A 25 -7.53 -18.90 6.87
N LYS A 26 -7.31 -19.14 5.57
CA LYS A 26 -6.63 -18.22 4.69
C LYS A 26 -7.37 -16.87 4.65
N PRO A 27 -6.67 -15.73 4.69
CA PRO A 27 -7.31 -14.44 4.48
C PRO A 27 -7.78 -14.32 3.02
N ARG A 28 -8.96 -13.70 2.85
CA ARG A 28 -9.47 -13.30 1.54
C ARG A 28 -8.79 -11.98 1.15
N VAL A 29 -8.08 -11.96 0.03
CA VAL A 29 -7.23 -10.84 -0.37
C VAL A 29 -7.54 -10.42 -1.81
N LEU A 30 -7.63 -9.12 -2.03
CA LEU A 30 -7.67 -8.48 -3.35
C LEU A 30 -6.57 -7.42 -3.40
N ILE A 31 -5.78 -7.42 -4.45
CA ILE A 31 -4.71 -6.45 -4.68
C ILE A 31 -5.20 -5.36 -5.63
N SER A 32 -4.95 -4.09 -5.30
CA SER A 32 -5.07 -2.94 -6.21
C SER A 32 -3.69 -2.32 -6.37
N THR A 33 -3.11 -2.38 -7.57
CA THR A 33 -1.69 -2.10 -7.84
C THR A 33 -1.52 -1.11 -8.99
N ASP A 34 -0.56 -0.19 -8.87
CA ASP A 34 -0.14 0.72 -9.95
C ASP A 34 1.08 0.20 -10.73
N ILE A 35 1.23 -1.12 -10.76
CA ILE A 35 2.28 -1.84 -11.50
C ILE A 35 2.38 -1.38 -12.97
N GLY A 36 3.59 -1.42 -13.52
CA GLY A 36 3.86 -1.01 -14.91
C GLY A 36 4.33 0.43 -15.05
N GLY A 37 4.60 1.10 -13.93
CA GLY A 37 5.11 2.46 -13.88
C GLY A 37 6.63 2.57 -13.88
N THR A 38 7.11 3.77 -13.58
CA THR A 38 8.53 4.09 -13.48
C THR A 38 9.15 3.70 -12.14
N ASP A 39 8.34 3.25 -11.19
CA ASP A 39 8.73 2.77 -9.86
C ASP A 39 8.33 1.28 -9.73
N PRO A 40 9.19 0.32 -10.12
CA PRO A 40 8.84 -1.09 -10.27
C PRO A 40 8.90 -1.89 -8.95
N ASP A 41 8.59 -1.32 -7.79
CA ASP A 41 8.49 -2.07 -6.53
C ASP A 41 7.23 -2.92 -6.45
N ASP A 42 6.16 -2.54 -7.14
CA ASP A 42 5.00 -3.42 -7.38
C ASP A 42 5.40 -4.73 -8.06
N ASN A 43 6.30 -4.69 -9.04
CA ASN A 43 6.80 -5.91 -9.69
C ASN A 43 7.50 -6.83 -8.68
N GLN A 44 8.31 -6.26 -7.78
CA GLN A 44 8.97 -7.01 -6.72
C GLN A 44 7.95 -7.60 -5.73
N SER A 45 6.95 -6.81 -5.37
CA SER A 45 5.88 -7.21 -4.45
C SER A 45 4.95 -8.25 -5.07
N LEU A 46 4.66 -8.13 -6.38
CA LEU A 46 3.89 -9.14 -7.10
C LEU A 46 4.66 -10.47 -7.23
N ALA A 47 5.97 -10.42 -7.47
CA ALA A 47 6.81 -11.64 -7.43
C ALA A 47 6.72 -12.31 -6.04
N HIS A 48 6.74 -11.53 -4.96
CA HIS A 48 6.56 -12.04 -3.61
C HIS A 48 5.18 -12.70 -3.44
N LEU A 49 4.09 -12.02 -3.82
CA LEU A 49 2.73 -12.57 -3.76
C LEU A 49 2.62 -13.89 -4.51
N LEU A 50 3.13 -13.97 -5.74
CA LEU A 50 3.03 -15.15 -6.58
C LEU A 50 3.76 -16.36 -5.96
N MET A 51 4.90 -16.12 -5.33
CA MET A 51 5.67 -17.15 -4.62
C MET A 51 5.00 -17.65 -3.33
N TYR A 52 4.03 -16.92 -2.79
CA TYR A 52 3.27 -17.23 -1.57
C TYR A 52 1.77 -17.32 -1.82
N SER A 53 1.35 -17.52 -3.06
CA SER A 53 -0.07 -17.53 -3.43
C SER A 53 -0.91 -18.58 -2.72
N GLU A 54 -0.28 -19.63 -2.20
CA GLU A 54 -0.94 -20.66 -1.41
C GLU A 54 -1.38 -20.19 -0.02
N MET A 55 -0.87 -19.07 0.46
CA MET A 55 -1.22 -18.54 1.78
C MET A 55 -2.53 -17.77 1.79
N PHE A 56 -3.07 -17.42 0.62
CA PHE A 56 -4.21 -16.53 0.46
C PHE A 56 -5.37 -17.19 -0.28
N ASP A 57 -6.59 -16.75 0.00
CA ASP A 57 -7.69 -16.84 -0.94
C ASP A 57 -7.68 -15.54 -1.77
N LEU A 58 -6.81 -15.53 -2.80
CA LEU A 58 -6.64 -14.37 -3.68
C LEU A 58 -7.87 -14.24 -4.58
N GLU A 59 -8.53 -13.08 -4.51
CA GLU A 59 -9.82 -12.85 -5.17
C GLU A 59 -9.79 -11.79 -6.25
N GLY A 60 -8.67 -11.10 -6.45
CA GLY A 60 -8.52 -10.12 -7.52
C GLY A 60 -7.13 -9.50 -7.60
N LEU A 61 -6.77 -9.09 -8.81
CA LEU A 61 -5.59 -8.31 -9.16
C LEU A 61 -6.07 -7.14 -10.03
N VAL A 62 -6.30 -5.99 -9.40
CA VAL A 62 -6.85 -4.80 -10.06
C VAL A 62 -5.72 -3.85 -10.40
N SER A 63 -5.62 -3.41 -11.67
CA SER A 63 -4.73 -2.30 -12.01
C SER A 63 -5.32 -0.99 -11.48
N SER A 64 -4.51 -0.08 -10.96
CA SER A 64 -4.94 1.24 -10.48
C SER A 64 -4.02 2.33 -11.01
N PRO A 65 -4.45 3.60 -11.04
CA PRO A 65 -3.57 4.67 -11.45
C PRO A 65 -2.60 5.02 -10.30
N SER A 66 -1.48 5.56 -10.64
CA SER A 66 -0.52 6.36 -9.88
C SER A 66 0.68 6.64 -10.76
N PHE A 67 1.73 5.83 -10.68
CA PHE A 67 2.93 5.97 -11.52
C PHE A 67 2.86 5.18 -12.83
N GLY A 68 1.99 4.18 -12.91
CA GLY A 68 1.82 3.33 -14.07
C GLY A 68 0.93 3.94 -15.16
N ASP A 69 0.83 3.22 -16.26
CA ASP A 69 -0.14 3.52 -17.33
C ASP A 69 -1.55 3.02 -17.00
N GLY A 70 -1.74 2.47 -15.79
CA GLY A 70 -2.99 1.87 -15.36
C GLY A 70 -3.43 0.65 -16.16
N SER A 71 -2.47 -0.05 -16.79
CA SER A 71 -2.74 -1.21 -17.65
C SER A 71 -2.55 -2.53 -16.91
N THR A 72 -3.38 -3.52 -17.25
CA THR A 72 -3.25 -4.90 -16.77
C THR A 72 -2.10 -5.66 -17.41
N SER A 73 -1.48 -5.12 -18.46
CA SER A 73 -0.48 -5.83 -19.26
C SER A 73 0.71 -6.34 -18.44
N GLU A 74 1.18 -5.54 -17.50
CA GLU A 74 2.32 -5.90 -16.67
C GLU A 74 1.98 -6.98 -15.65
N ILE A 75 0.73 -7.00 -15.12
CA ILE A 75 0.25 -8.08 -14.26
C ILE A 75 0.27 -9.41 -15.04
N HIS A 76 -0.26 -9.42 -16.26
CA HIS A 76 -0.23 -10.60 -17.13
C HIS A 76 1.19 -11.06 -17.44
N ARG A 77 2.09 -10.13 -17.76
CA ARG A 77 3.51 -10.43 -18.01
C ARG A 77 4.17 -11.10 -16.79
N MET A 78 3.92 -10.61 -15.60
CA MET A 78 4.44 -11.20 -14.35
C MET A 78 3.90 -12.61 -14.11
N ILE A 79 2.62 -12.86 -14.44
CA ILE A 79 2.03 -14.19 -14.37
C ILE A 79 2.73 -15.13 -15.37
N ASP A 80 3.05 -14.67 -16.59
CA ASP A 80 3.78 -15.45 -17.60
C ASP A 80 5.22 -15.79 -17.15
N VAL A 81 5.85 -14.92 -16.37
CA VAL A 81 7.17 -15.19 -15.78
C VAL A 81 7.05 -16.25 -14.68
N TYR A 82 6.07 -16.09 -13.79
CA TYR A 82 5.78 -17.03 -12.71
C TYR A 82 5.46 -18.43 -13.23
N GLU A 83 4.66 -18.55 -14.30
CA GLU A 83 4.27 -19.81 -14.92
C GLU A 83 5.48 -20.71 -15.26
N LYS A 84 6.57 -20.10 -15.71
CA LYS A 84 7.81 -20.80 -16.07
C LYS A 84 8.53 -21.42 -14.88
N ASP A 85 8.38 -20.83 -13.70
CA ASP A 85 9.02 -21.26 -12.47
C ASP A 85 8.10 -22.12 -11.57
N LEU A 86 6.79 -22.10 -11.82
CA LEU A 86 5.80 -22.81 -11.02
C LEU A 86 6.09 -24.33 -10.86
N PRO A 87 6.54 -25.07 -11.90
CA PRO A 87 6.85 -26.50 -11.74
C PRO A 87 7.94 -26.78 -10.71
N LYS A 88 8.91 -25.88 -10.56
CA LYS A 88 9.95 -26.00 -9.52
C LYS A 88 9.40 -25.69 -8.14
N GLN A 89 8.63 -24.62 -8.01
CA GLN A 89 8.04 -24.22 -6.72
C GLN A 89 7.10 -25.31 -6.17
N LYS A 90 6.31 -25.95 -7.03
CA LYS A 90 5.40 -27.05 -6.66
C LYS A 90 6.12 -28.29 -6.11
N GLN A 91 7.42 -28.43 -6.29
CA GLN A 91 8.20 -29.51 -5.68
C GLN A 91 8.43 -29.28 -4.18
N HIS A 92 8.26 -28.05 -3.71
CA HIS A 92 8.54 -27.64 -2.34
C HIS A 92 7.29 -27.27 -1.55
N VAL A 93 6.26 -26.74 -2.22
CA VAL A 93 5.02 -26.31 -1.58
C VAL A 93 3.81 -26.67 -2.45
N GLN A 94 2.71 -27.04 -1.79
CA GLN A 94 1.44 -27.33 -2.47
C GLN A 94 0.49 -26.14 -2.36
N GLY A 95 -0.46 -26.05 -3.28
CA GLY A 95 -1.53 -25.06 -3.24
C GLY A 95 -1.19 -23.71 -3.87
N LEU A 96 -0.02 -23.58 -4.51
CA LEU A 96 0.29 -22.41 -5.35
C LEU A 96 -0.77 -22.27 -6.46
N MET A 97 -1.16 -21.05 -6.75
CA MET A 97 -2.21 -20.77 -7.71
C MET A 97 -1.76 -21.07 -9.15
N GLU A 98 -2.67 -21.63 -9.91
CA GLU A 98 -2.45 -21.87 -11.33
C GLU A 98 -2.48 -20.55 -12.13
N PRO A 99 -1.59 -20.39 -13.13
CA PRO A 99 -1.51 -19.16 -13.92
C PRO A 99 -2.83 -18.78 -14.57
N GLU A 100 -3.58 -19.76 -15.08
CA GLU A 100 -4.88 -19.50 -15.68
C GLU A 100 -5.90 -18.94 -14.69
N THR A 101 -5.90 -19.44 -13.45
CA THR A 101 -6.73 -18.89 -12.38
C THR A 101 -6.32 -17.45 -12.05
N LEU A 102 -5.01 -17.18 -11.98
CA LEU A 102 -4.50 -15.83 -11.76
C LEU A 102 -4.93 -14.86 -12.87
N ARG A 103 -4.83 -15.27 -14.14
CA ARG A 103 -5.25 -14.45 -15.29
C ARG A 103 -6.74 -14.06 -15.23
N GLN A 104 -7.59 -14.95 -14.73
CA GLN A 104 -9.03 -14.67 -14.55
C GLN A 104 -9.32 -13.64 -13.46
N LEU A 105 -8.41 -13.48 -12.49
CA LEU A 105 -8.51 -12.50 -11.40
C LEU A 105 -8.05 -11.10 -11.81
N VAL A 106 -7.35 -10.96 -12.93
CA VAL A 106 -6.86 -9.66 -13.41
C VAL A 106 -8.02 -8.82 -13.92
N LYS A 107 -8.14 -7.60 -13.42
CA LYS A 107 -9.21 -6.66 -13.73
C LYS A 107 -8.66 -5.28 -14.05
N GLN A 108 -9.21 -4.68 -15.11
CA GLN A 108 -8.88 -3.31 -15.44
C GLN A 108 -9.55 -2.35 -14.47
N GLY A 109 -8.76 -1.67 -13.67
CA GLY A 109 -9.22 -0.58 -12.84
C GLY A 109 -9.12 0.77 -13.56
N ARG A 110 -9.19 1.84 -12.81
CA ARG A 110 -9.14 3.20 -13.33
C ARG A 110 -7.75 3.50 -13.90
N LYS A 111 -7.70 4.33 -14.96
CA LYS A 111 -6.43 4.77 -15.56
C LYS A 111 -6.00 6.16 -15.09
N ASP A 112 -6.97 7.00 -14.77
CA ASP A 112 -6.76 8.37 -14.36
C ASP A 112 -7.31 8.62 -12.95
N ALA A 113 -6.83 9.68 -12.29
CA ALA A 113 -7.39 10.13 -11.01
C ALA A 113 -8.88 10.46 -11.14
N LEU A 114 -9.62 10.21 -10.08
CA LEU A 114 -11.03 10.57 -9.99
C LEU A 114 -11.23 12.11 -10.08
N PRO A 115 -12.38 12.56 -10.60
CA PRO A 115 -12.74 13.98 -10.57
C PRO A 115 -12.89 14.48 -9.11
N PRO A 116 -12.99 15.82 -8.91
CA PRO A 116 -13.04 16.42 -7.56
C PRO A 116 -14.17 15.95 -6.65
N CYS A 117 -15.24 15.39 -7.21
CA CYS A 117 -16.31 14.77 -6.42
C CYS A 117 -15.90 13.42 -5.81
N GLY A 118 -14.77 12.81 -6.23
CA GLY A 118 -14.23 11.58 -5.69
C GLY A 118 -14.83 10.29 -6.22
N TYR A 119 -15.66 10.38 -7.24
CA TYR A 119 -16.23 9.24 -7.98
C TYR A 119 -16.50 9.61 -9.45
N GLY A 120 -16.73 8.61 -10.28
CA GLY A 120 -17.02 8.77 -11.70
C GLY A 120 -17.78 7.56 -12.23
N GLU A 121 -17.50 7.16 -13.46
CA GLU A 121 -18.05 5.92 -14.02
C GLU A 121 -17.36 4.70 -13.39
N PRO A 122 -18.10 3.60 -13.12
CA PRO A 122 -17.53 2.37 -12.63
C PRO A 122 -16.47 1.79 -13.59
N THR A 123 -15.56 1.01 -13.03
CA THR A 123 -14.55 0.25 -13.77
C THR A 123 -14.76 -1.24 -13.57
N GLU A 124 -14.18 -2.08 -14.42
CA GLU A 124 -14.17 -3.52 -14.16
C GLU A 124 -13.58 -3.85 -12.79
N GLY A 125 -12.53 -3.10 -12.37
CA GLY A 125 -11.88 -3.24 -11.08
C GLY A 125 -12.80 -2.86 -9.92
N SER A 126 -13.47 -1.70 -9.97
CA SER A 126 -14.37 -1.28 -8.89
C SER A 126 -15.59 -2.20 -8.77
N GLU A 127 -16.19 -2.62 -9.90
CA GLU A 127 -17.29 -3.60 -9.92
C GLU A 127 -16.83 -4.97 -9.36
N TRP A 128 -15.58 -5.35 -9.65
CA TRP A 128 -15.01 -6.59 -9.12
C TRP A 128 -14.83 -6.53 -7.61
N ILE A 129 -14.36 -5.41 -7.05
CA ILE A 129 -14.29 -5.19 -5.59
C ILE A 129 -15.68 -5.38 -4.97
N VAL A 130 -16.71 -4.75 -5.54
CA VAL A 130 -18.10 -4.90 -5.07
C VAL A 130 -18.54 -6.37 -5.10
N LYS A 131 -18.31 -7.04 -6.23
CA LYS A 131 -18.68 -8.45 -6.41
C LYS A 131 -18.02 -9.36 -5.37
N GLN A 132 -16.72 -9.19 -5.14
CA GLN A 132 -15.99 -10.01 -4.17
C GLN A 132 -16.42 -9.70 -2.73
N ALA A 133 -16.62 -8.43 -2.38
CA ALA A 133 -17.09 -8.02 -1.07
C ALA A 133 -18.50 -8.57 -0.73
N ARG A 134 -19.36 -8.73 -1.75
CA ARG A 134 -20.73 -9.27 -1.60
C ARG A 134 -20.81 -10.79 -1.60
N LYS A 135 -19.71 -11.52 -1.78
CA LYS A 135 -19.72 -12.98 -1.62
C LYS A 135 -20.26 -13.38 -0.23
N HIS A 136 -20.99 -14.47 -0.19
CA HIS A 136 -21.47 -15.05 1.06
C HIS A 136 -20.30 -15.77 1.77
N ASP A 137 -19.48 -15.01 2.45
CA ASP A 137 -18.35 -15.47 3.25
C ASP A 137 -18.30 -14.66 4.56
N PRO A 138 -18.17 -15.30 5.73
CA PRO A 138 -18.11 -14.58 7.02
C PRO A 138 -16.81 -13.79 7.22
N ARG A 139 -15.78 -14.10 6.44
CA ARG A 139 -14.49 -13.40 6.51
C ARG A 139 -14.56 -12.08 5.74
N PRO A 140 -13.97 -11.00 6.26
CA PRO A 140 -13.86 -9.76 5.49
C PRO A 140 -12.97 -9.96 4.27
N LEU A 141 -13.18 -9.16 3.23
CA LEU A 141 -12.27 -9.04 2.11
C LEU A 141 -11.21 -7.99 2.45
N TYR A 142 -9.95 -8.37 2.50
CA TYR A 142 -8.84 -7.43 2.63
C TYR A 142 -8.46 -6.89 1.25
N VAL A 143 -8.59 -5.59 1.08
CA VAL A 143 -8.16 -4.87 -0.14
C VAL A 143 -6.82 -4.24 0.16
N LEU A 144 -5.75 -4.80 -0.44
CA LEU A 144 -4.39 -4.32 -0.30
C LEU A 144 -4.09 -3.36 -1.44
N VAL A 145 -3.96 -2.08 -1.13
CA VAL A 145 -3.82 -1.01 -2.14
C VAL A 145 -2.38 -0.55 -2.19
N TRP A 146 -1.75 -0.74 -3.34
CA TRP A 146 -0.35 -0.42 -3.62
C TRP A 146 -0.18 0.91 -4.36
N GLY A 147 -1.24 1.39 -5.00
CA GLY A 147 -1.32 2.67 -5.68
C GLY A 147 -2.34 3.61 -5.05
N CYS A 148 -3.21 4.19 -5.87
CA CYS A 148 -4.28 5.09 -5.45
C CYS A 148 -5.52 4.34 -4.96
N LEU A 149 -6.36 5.03 -4.20
CA LEU A 149 -7.63 4.50 -3.67
C LEU A 149 -8.82 4.61 -4.65
N GLU A 150 -8.58 4.94 -5.91
CA GLU A 150 -9.60 5.36 -6.88
C GLU A 150 -10.67 4.29 -7.12
N ASP A 151 -10.28 3.04 -7.33
CA ASP A 151 -11.24 1.94 -7.53
C ASP A 151 -11.96 1.55 -6.23
N VAL A 152 -11.31 1.74 -5.06
CA VAL A 152 -11.96 1.55 -3.75
C VAL A 152 -13.00 2.64 -3.50
N ALA A 153 -12.68 3.91 -3.81
CA ALA A 153 -13.61 5.03 -3.68
C ALA A 153 -14.83 4.85 -4.59
N GLN A 154 -14.60 4.44 -5.85
CA GLN A 154 -15.67 4.13 -6.78
C GLN A 154 -16.55 2.97 -6.30
N ALA A 155 -15.94 1.88 -5.82
CA ALA A 155 -16.66 0.72 -5.32
C ALA A 155 -17.55 1.07 -4.11
N LEU A 156 -17.04 1.90 -3.20
CA LEU A 156 -17.79 2.39 -2.04
C LEU A 156 -18.91 3.35 -2.45
N HIS A 157 -18.70 4.19 -3.49
CA HIS A 157 -19.75 5.04 -4.03
C HIS A 157 -20.90 4.25 -4.61
N ASP A 158 -20.59 3.26 -5.44
CA ASP A 158 -21.60 2.46 -6.15
C ASP A 158 -22.30 1.45 -5.22
N ALA A 159 -21.62 1.03 -4.15
CA ALA A 159 -22.10 0.02 -3.23
C ALA A 159 -21.71 0.33 -1.77
N PRO A 160 -22.32 1.32 -1.12
CA PRO A 160 -21.98 1.70 0.25
C PRO A 160 -22.08 0.55 1.28
N ASP A 161 -22.89 -0.45 1.00
CA ASP A 161 -23.08 -1.64 1.84
C ASP A 161 -21.81 -2.49 2.02
N ILE A 162 -20.80 -2.33 1.13
CA ILE A 162 -19.57 -3.09 1.25
C ILE A 162 -18.61 -2.51 2.28
N ALA A 163 -18.83 -1.29 2.78
CA ALA A 163 -17.93 -0.64 3.74
C ALA A 163 -17.68 -1.49 5.01
N GLU A 164 -18.69 -2.23 5.46
CA GLU A 164 -18.57 -3.14 6.61
C GLU A 164 -17.92 -4.50 6.26
N LYS A 165 -17.82 -4.83 4.97
CA LYS A 165 -17.37 -6.12 4.46
C LYS A 165 -15.92 -6.11 4.00
N ILE A 166 -15.37 -4.93 3.71
CA ILE A 166 -13.98 -4.77 3.28
C ILE A 166 -13.11 -4.23 4.41
N ARG A 167 -11.83 -4.53 4.32
CA ARG A 167 -10.77 -3.96 5.15
C ARG A 167 -9.65 -3.51 4.24
N VAL A 168 -9.28 -2.25 4.33
CA VAL A 168 -8.30 -1.65 3.43
C VAL A 168 -6.96 -1.53 4.14
N TYR A 169 -5.91 -2.12 3.56
CA TYR A 169 -4.53 -1.81 3.93
C TYR A 169 -3.91 -1.03 2.76
N TRP A 170 -3.61 0.23 2.97
CA TRP A 170 -3.14 1.13 1.94
C TRP A 170 -1.69 1.55 2.15
N ILE A 171 -0.85 1.33 1.14
CA ILE A 171 0.48 1.94 1.02
C ILE A 171 0.28 3.37 0.51
N GLY A 172 0.01 4.29 1.45
CA GLY A 172 -0.34 5.67 1.15
C GLY A 172 0.87 6.49 0.71
N GLY A 173 1.64 6.99 1.67
CA GLY A 173 2.88 7.73 1.42
C GLY A 173 2.83 8.64 0.19
N PRO A 174 3.74 8.44 -0.78
CA PRO A 174 3.76 9.20 -2.04
C PRO A 174 2.53 8.96 -2.93
N ASN A 175 1.84 7.81 -2.81
CA ASN A 175 0.68 7.49 -3.63
C ASN A 175 -0.49 8.43 -3.34
N LYS A 176 -0.60 8.95 -2.11
CA LYS A 176 -1.67 9.86 -1.71
C LYS A 176 -1.83 11.06 -2.64
N LYS A 177 -0.73 11.69 -3.05
CA LYS A 177 -0.79 12.89 -3.90
C LYS A 177 -1.40 12.66 -5.29
N TRP A 178 -1.37 11.42 -5.78
CA TRP A 178 -1.88 11.06 -7.11
C TRP A 178 -3.39 10.80 -7.12
N GLY A 179 -3.99 10.44 -5.96
CA GLY A 179 -5.40 10.09 -5.82
C GLY A 179 -6.10 10.82 -4.66
N LEU A 180 -5.85 12.12 -4.49
CA LEU A 180 -6.42 12.88 -3.38
C LEU A 180 -7.94 12.99 -3.43
N ASN A 181 -8.55 12.96 -4.62
CA ASN A 181 -10.01 13.07 -4.74
C ASN A 181 -10.69 11.81 -4.19
N GLY A 182 -10.20 10.62 -4.55
CA GLY A 182 -10.69 9.36 -3.99
C GLY A 182 -10.45 9.25 -2.48
N TYR A 183 -9.26 9.65 -2.01
CA TYR A 183 -8.94 9.68 -0.59
C TYR A 183 -9.88 10.60 0.21
N CYS A 184 -10.09 11.83 -0.26
CA CYS A 184 -11.00 12.78 0.41
C CYS A 184 -12.44 12.26 0.42
N TYR A 185 -12.89 11.66 -0.68
CA TYR A 185 -14.23 11.06 -0.75
C TYR A 185 -14.41 9.97 0.31
N ILE A 186 -13.45 9.04 0.41
CA ILE A 186 -13.53 7.96 1.40
C ILE A 186 -13.58 8.53 2.81
N ILE A 187 -12.70 9.46 3.15
CA ILE A 187 -12.60 9.98 4.52
C ILE A 187 -13.82 10.83 4.92
N GLU A 188 -14.44 11.51 3.96
CA GLU A 188 -15.63 12.36 4.19
C GLU A 188 -16.93 11.54 4.27
N HIS A 189 -17.03 10.44 3.50
CA HIS A 189 -18.27 9.66 3.40
C HIS A 189 -18.23 8.31 4.12
N PHE A 190 -17.04 7.77 4.37
CA PHE A 190 -16.82 6.47 5.02
C PHE A 190 -15.79 6.57 6.15
N PRO A 191 -15.96 7.51 7.11
CA PRO A 191 -14.98 7.73 8.18
C PRO A 191 -14.80 6.50 9.08
N ASP A 192 -15.76 5.59 9.13
CA ASP A 192 -15.73 4.35 9.92
C ASP A 192 -15.19 3.14 9.13
N LEU A 193 -14.75 3.33 7.88
CA LEU A 193 -14.11 2.27 7.09
C LEU A 193 -12.93 1.70 7.87
N TRP A 194 -12.82 0.36 7.91
CA TRP A 194 -11.62 -0.27 8.45
C TRP A 194 -10.42 0.00 7.55
N MET A 195 -9.52 0.87 8.00
CA MET A 195 -8.41 1.39 7.20
C MET A 195 -7.09 1.35 7.98
N ILE A 196 -6.08 0.72 7.40
CA ILE A 196 -4.68 0.98 7.75
C ILE A 196 -4.10 1.92 6.70
N GLU A 197 -3.79 3.13 7.10
CA GLU A 197 -3.13 4.14 6.28
C GLU A 197 -1.62 4.11 6.59
N ASN A 198 -0.89 3.26 5.86
CA ASN A 198 0.55 3.12 6.00
C ASN A 198 1.25 4.14 5.09
N ASN A 199 1.70 5.25 5.66
CA ASN A 199 2.39 6.30 4.93
C ASN A 199 3.92 6.16 4.95
N THR A 200 4.48 5.57 6.01
CA THR A 200 5.94 5.54 6.25
C THR A 200 6.47 4.24 6.85
N THR A 201 5.66 3.45 7.54
CA THR A 201 6.10 2.17 8.14
C THR A 201 6.72 1.23 7.11
N TYR A 202 6.14 1.13 5.91
CA TYR A 202 6.63 0.31 4.80
C TYR A 202 8.07 0.64 4.38
N ARG A 203 8.58 1.82 4.70
CA ARG A 203 9.91 2.29 4.29
C ARG A 203 11.06 1.58 5.01
N ALA A 204 10.78 0.68 5.93
CA ALA A 204 11.78 -0.21 6.52
C ALA A 204 12.52 -1.08 5.49
N PHE A 205 11.89 -1.37 4.33
CA PHE A 205 12.50 -2.13 3.23
C PHE A 205 13.19 -1.23 2.21
N ILE A 206 12.76 0.04 2.08
CA ILE A 206 13.32 0.93 1.07
C ILE A 206 14.75 1.25 1.43
N TYR A 207 15.68 0.81 0.57
CA TYR A 207 17.08 1.05 0.79
C TYR A 207 17.45 2.53 0.55
N ASP A 208 18.37 3.00 1.36
CA ASP A 208 19.14 4.22 1.09
C ASP A 208 20.48 3.80 0.48
N PRO A 209 20.88 4.33 -0.70
CA PRO A 209 22.17 4.00 -1.30
C PRO A 209 23.37 4.23 -0.38
N LYS A 210 23.22 5.10 0.63
CA LYS A 210 24.27 5.37 1.62
C LYS A 210 24.30 4.39 2.80
N ASN A 211 23.18 3.70 3.04
CA ASN A 211 22.96 2.84 4.21
C ASN A 211 22.55 1.42 3.81
N GLN A 212 23.11 0.91 2.71
CA GLN A 212 22.86 -0.46 2.28
C GLN A 212 23.37 -1.48 3.31
N ASP A 213 22.61 -2.54 3.48
CA ASP A 213 22.95 -3.66 4.35
C ASP A 213 22.81 -5.01 3.63
N LYS A 214 22.97 -6.12 4.36
CA LYS A 214 22.87 -7.49 3.81
C LYS A 214 21.53 -7.83 3.13
N TYR A 215 20.47 -7.06 3.39
CA TYR A 215 19.13 -7.28 2.85
C TYR A 215 18.85 -6.51 1.55
N ASN A 216 19.81 -5.75 1.07
CA ASN A 216 19.78 -5.06 -0.21
C ASN A 216 20.49 -5.89 -1.30
N MET A 217 21.54 -5.34 -1.94
CA MET A 217 22.28 -6.06 -2.97
C MET A 217 22.87 -7.39 -2.49
N GLY A 218 23.27 -7.49 -1.21
CA GLY A 218 23.73 -8.76 -0.65
C GLY A 218 22.66 -9.86 -0.69
N PHE A 219 21.41 -9.50 -0.46
CA PHE A 219 20.28 -10.43 -0.60
C PHE A 219 20.07 -10.85 -2.05
N PHE A 220 20.09 -9.91 -2.98
CA PHE A 220 19.98 -10.20 -4.40
C PHE A 220 21.05 -11.19 -4.86
N GLU A 221 22.33 -10.90 -4.58
CA GLU A 221 23.45 -11.74 -4.99
C GLU A 221 23.38 -13.14 -4.36
N THR A 222 22.91 -13.26 -3.12
CA THR A 222 22.86 -14.53 -2.39
C THR A 222 21.65 -15.38 -2.81
N PHE A 223 20.49 -14.79 -2.93
CA PHE A 223 19.24 -15.53 -3.03
C PHE A 223 18.53 -15.39 -4.38
N ILE A 224 18.45 -14.17 -4.95
CA ILE A 224 17.61 -13.90 -6.12
C ILE A 224 18.34 -14.14 -7.43
N LYS A 225 19.57 -13.68 -7.51
CA LYS A 225 20.38 -13.82 -8.72
C LYS A 225 20.44 -15.27 -9.21
N ASP A 226 20.17 -15.46 -10.48
CA ASP A 226 20.13 -16.79 -11.14
C ASP A 226 19.04 -17.74 -10.61
N SER A 227 18.05 -17.24 -9.87
CA SER A 227 16.92 -18.01 -9.34
C SER A 227 15.74 -17.99 -10.32
N GLY A 228 15.77 -18.91 -11.28
CA GLY A 228 14.69 -19.13 -12.24
C GLY A 228 14.44 -17.94 -13.19
N HIS A 229 13.23 -17.86 -13.68
CA HIS A 229 12.75 -16.77 -14.54
C HIS A 229 12.37 -15.53 -13.72
N LEU A 230 11.77 -15.73 -12.54
CA LEU A 230 11.45 -14.63 -11.62
C LEU A 230 12.71 -13.90 -11.14
N GLY A 231 13.80 -14.61 -10.82
CA GLY A 231 15.05 -13.98 -10.41
C GLY A 231 15.71 -13.19 -11.53
N ARG A 232 15.66 -13.67 -12.77
CA ARG A 232 16.13 -12.92 -13.94
C ARG A 232 15.27 -11.68 -14.19
N ASP A 233 13.97 -11.78 -14.04
CA ASP A 233 13.05 -10.66 -14.17
C ASP A 233 13.31 -9.61 -13.08
N PHE A 234 13.46 -10.05 -11.84
CA PHE A 234 13.76 -9.20 -10.69
C PHE A 234 15.03 -8.37 -10.87
N ALA A 235 16.04 -8.91 -11.56
CA ALA A 235 17.28 -8.21 -11.85
C ALA A 235 17.09 -6.92 -12.68
N ALA A 236 15.98 -6.80 -13.42
CA ALA A 236 15.63 -5.59 -14.17
C ALA A 236 15.17 -4.44 -13.27
N TYR A 237 14.69 -4.73 -12.06
CA TYR A 237 14.13 -3.75 -11.12
C TYR A 237 15.22 -3.25 -10.18
N TYR A 238 15.51 -1.94 -10.20
CA TYR A 238 16.56 -1.32 -9.38
C TYR A 238 17.91 -2.06 -9.45
N LYS A 239 18.23 -2.69 -10.60
CA LYS A 239 19.43 -3.53 -10.79
C LYS A 239 19.47 -4.72 -9.81
N GLY A 240 18.33 -5.26 -9.45
CA GLY A 240 18.18 -6.37 -8.51
C GLY A 240 18.08 -5.96 -7.04
N ASN A 241 18.18 -4.68 -6.73
CA ASN A 241 18.11 -4.24 -5.32
C ASN A 241 16.68 -4.34 -4.78
N PRO A 242 16.41 -5.14 -3.74
CA PRO A 242 15.09 -5.22 -3.13
C PRO A 242 14.65 -3.88 -2.55
N LYS A 243 13.55 -3.33 -3.07
CA LYS A 243 12.86 -2.15 -2.53
C LYS A 243 11.60 -2.53 -1.76
N LEU A 244 10.79 -3.46 -2.30
CA LEU A 244 9.66 -4.09 -1.64
C LEU A 244 8.65 -3.09 -1.04
N GLY A 245 8.35 -2.00 -1.75
CA GLY A 245 7.52 -0.90 -1.20
C GLY A 245 6.12 -1.34 -0.79
N ASP A 246 5.50 -2.28 -1.52
CA ASP A 246 4.12 -2.71 -1.30
C ASP A 246 3.99 -4.04 -0.57
N THR A 247 5.11 -4.78 -0.52
CA THR A 247 5.23 -6.06 0.19
C THR A 247 4.72 -6.03 1.64
N PRO A 248 4.86 -4.95 2.44
CA PRO A 248 4.34 -4.89 3.80
C PRO A 248 2.85 -5.22 3.93
N SER A 249 2.05 -4.90 2.94
CA SER A 249 0.63 -5.25 2.93
C SER A 249 0.40 -6.77 2.86
N LEU A 250 1.23 -7.48 2.08
CA LEU A 250 1.22 -8.95 2.01
C LEU A 250 1.72 -9.57 3.31
N LEU A 251 2.81 -9.06 3.83
CA LEU A 251 3.43 -9.52 5.07
C LEU A 251 2.49 -9.39 6.27
N TYR A 252 1.64 -8.37 6.25
CA TYR A 252 0.59 -8.16 7.25
C TYR A 252 -0.43 -9.32 7.24
N MET A 253 -0.71 -9.88 6.07
CA MET A 253 -1.61 -11.02 5.91
C MET A 253 -0.91 -12.37 6.18
N MET A 254 0.43 -12.41 6.10
CA MET A 254 1.21 -13.65 6.24
C MET A 254 1.54 -13.99 7.69
N HIS A 255 1.84 -12.99 8.51
CA HIS A 255 2.29 -13.24 9.87
C HIS A 255 1.77 -12.16 10.84
N GLY A 256 1.06 -12.60 11.88
CA GLY A 256 0.36 -11.78 12.85
C GLY A 256 -1.14 -12.03 12.82
N ASP A 257 -1.88 -11.25 13.59
CA ASP A 257 -3.35 -11.25 13.54
C ASP A 257 -3.81 -10.03 12.73
N PRO A 258 -4.32 -10.22 11.50
CA PRO A 258 -4.71 -9.11 10.65
C PRO A 258 -5.94 -8.33 11.18
N THR A 259 -6.59 -8.83 12.23
CA THR A 259 -7.69 -8.11 12.90
C THR A 259 -7.20 -7.13 13.99
N GLN A 260 -5.89 -7.16 14.31
CA GLN A 260 -5.28 -6.43 15.42
C GLN A 260 -4.13 -5.52 14.93
N PRO A 261 -4.42 -4.38 14.27
CA PRO A 261 -3.37 -3.51 13.71
C PRO A 261 -2.38 -2.96 14.76
N GLU A 262 -2.78 -2.90 16.02
CA GLU A 262 -1.96 -2.42 17.13
C GLU A 262 -0.99 -3.48 17.68
N GLN A 263 -1.08 -4.71 17.19
CA GLN A 263 -0.12 -5.78 17.51
C GLN A 263 0.99 -5.86 16.47
N GLN A 264 2.14 -6.37 16.92
CA GLN A 264 3.27 -6.59 16.04
C GLN A 264 2.95 -7.64 14.97
N SER A 265 3.21 -7.33 13.71
CA SER A 265 3.14 -8.24 12.58
C SER A 265 4.37 -8.07 11.67
N TRP A 266 4.49 -8.91 10.66
CA TRP A 266 5.52 -8.71 9.63
C TRP A 266 5.22 -7.49 8.74
N GLY A 267 3.97 -7.11 8.61
CA GLY A 267 3.56 -5.93 7.84
C GLY A 267 3.58 -4.61 8.61
N GLY A 268 4.01 -4.65 9.86
CA GLY A 268 4.09 -3.47 10.73
C GLY A 268 3.21 -3.55 11.97
N LYS A 269 3.26 -2.48 12.72
CA LYS A 269 2.41 -2.21 13.89
C LYS A 269 1.93 -0.77 13.76
N PHE A 270 0.63 -0.56 13.89
CA PHE A 270 -0.02 0.72 13.66
C PHE A 270 -0.69 1.23 14.91
N VAL A 271 -0.94 2.52 14.96
CA VAL A 271 -1.63 3.16 16.08
C VAL A 271 -2.99 3.66 15.61
N LYS A 272 -3.97 3.54 16.50
CA LYS A 272 -5.30 4.08 16.25
C LYS A 272 -5.26 5.59 16.13
N CYS A 273 -5.99 6.14 15.15
CA CYS A 273 -6.18 7.56 15.04
C CYS A 273 -7.66 7.90 14.90
N ASN A 274 -8.03 9.10 15.34
CA ASN A 274 -9.41 9.61 15.23
C ASN A 274 -9.49 10.83 14.31
N ARG A 275 -8.39 11.15 13.65
CA ARG A 275 -8.26 12.25 12.69
C ARG A 275 -7.08 12.04 11.76
N THR A 276 -7.13 12.64 10.58
CA THR A 276 -5.97 12.79 9.71
C THR A 276 -5.69 14.27 9.45
N PRO A 277 -4.41 14.67 9.40
CA PRO A 277 -4.07 16.10 9.29
C PRO A 277 -4.54 16.70 7.97
N ARG A 278 -5.27 17.81 8.07
CA ARG A 278 -5.61 18.70 6.96
C ARG A 278 -5.30 20.13 7.34
N ARG A 279 -4.65 20.87 6.45
CA ARG A 279 -4.40 22.30 6.61
C ARG A 279 -5.02 23.03 5.45
N VAL A 280 -5.87 24.01 5.77
CA VAL A 280 -6.57 24.86 4.77
C VAL A 280 -5.99 26.26 4.85
N PHE A 281 -5.61 26.81 3.70
CA PHE A 281 -5.05 28.15 3.56
C PHE A 281 -5.90 28.95 2.57
N TYR A 282 -6.15 30.22 2.90
CA TYR A 282 -7.03 31.10 2.14
C TYR A 282 -6.26 32.11 1.30
N GLY A 283 -4.98 31.92 1.07
CA GLY A 283 -4.08 32.77 0.30
C GLY A 283 -2.67 32.21 0.23
N ALA A 284 -1.73 33.04 -0.17
CA ALA A 284 -0.31 32.70 -0.17
C ALA A 284 0.17 32.35 1.24
N THR A 285 0.97 31.29 1.35
CA THR A 285 1.62 30.89 2.60
C THR A 285 3.09 31.27 2.61
N THR A 286 3.70 31.22 3.79
CA THR A 286 5.11 31.53 4.05
C THR A 286 5.81 30.31 4.70
N ALA A 287 7.09 30.37 4.89
CA ALA A 287 7.86 29.34 5.61
C ALA A 287 7.39 29.12 7.08
N LYS A 288 6.55 30.01 7.63
CA LYS A 288 5.98 29.87 8.98
C LYS A 288 4.70 29.05 9.00
N ASP A 289 4.07 28.88 7.85
CA ASP A 289 2.86 28.07 7.69
C ASP A 289 3.27 26.60 7.58
N THR A 290 2.70 25.76 8.45
CA THR A 290 3.13 24.36 8.56
C THR A 290 2.03 23.39 8.17
N ALA A 291 2.45 22.27 7.59
CA ALA A 291 1.62 21.09 7.34
C ALA A 291 2.37 19.84 7.80
N GLN A 292 1.65 18.72 7.97
CA GLN A 292 2.24 17.45 8.39
C GLN A 292 2.58 16.58 7.18
N ILE A 293 3.64 15.79 7.31
CA ILE A 293 4.00 14.78 6.31
C ILE A 293 2.79 13.89 5.99
N CYS A 294 2.56 13.63 4.72
CA CYS A 294 1.42 12.83 4.22
C CYS A 294 0.03 13.33 4.67
N GLY A 295 -0.07 14.51 5.27
CA GLY A 295 -1.32 15.21 5.51
C GLY A 295 -1.85 15.87 4.24
N LEU A 296 -3.10 16.34 4.27
CA LEU A 296 -3.68 17.12 3.20
C LEU A 296 -3.33 18.60 3.37
N ILE A 297 -2.79 19.20 2.32
CA ILE A 297 -2.59 20.63 2.18
C ILE A 297 -3.63 21.12 1.16
N GLU A 298 -4.47 22.07 1.55
CA GLU A 298 -5.52 22.61 0.70
C GLU A 298 -5.44 24.13 0.65
N TRP A 299 -5.40 24.70 -0.55
CA TRP A 299 -5.56 26.14 -0.76
C TRP A 299 -6.95 26.39 -1.30
N GLN A 300 -7.68 27.29 -0.65
CA GLN A 300 -8.98 27.83 -1.04
C GLN A 300 -8.79 29.30 -1.39
N LEU A 301 -8.72 29.58 -2.68
CA LEU A 301 -8.36 30.90 -3.19
C LEU A 301 -9.58 31.62 -3.75
N GLN A 302 -9.69 32.89 -3.48
CA GLN A 302 -10.66 33.76 -4.14
C GLN A 302 -10.06 34.38 -5.40
N GLY A 303 -10.81 34.33 -6.48
CA GLY A 303 -10.42 34.85 -7.79
C GLY A 303 -11.66 35.29 -8.59
N PRO A 304 -11.52 35.53 -9.90
CA PRO A 304 -12.63 35.97 -10.75
C PRO A 304 -13.83 35.02 -10.71
N VAL A 305 -15.03 35.55 -10.58
CA VAL A 305 -16.27 34.79 -10.74
C VAL A 305 -16.49 34.50 -12.22
N ARG A 306 -16.70 33.23 -12.57
CA ARG A 306 -16.85 32.77 -13.96
C ARG A 306 -18.12 31.95 -14.10
N SER A 307 -19.09 32.50 -14.84
CA SER A 307 -20.34 31.76 -15.14
C SER A 307 -20.24 30.86 -16.36
N ASP A 308 -19.18 31.00 -17.15
CA ASP A 308 -18.88 30.22 -18.35
C ASP A 308 -18.00 28.97 -18.08
N ILE A 309 -17.57 28.78 -16.84
CA ILE A 309 -16.76 27.65 -16.40
C ILE A 309 -17.61 26.75 -15.50
N ALA A 310 -17.72 25.50 -15.85
CA ALA A 310 -18.44 24.52 -15.03
C ALA A 310 -17.73 24.29 -13.68
N ILE A 311 -18.51 24.02 -12.64
CA ILE A 311 -18.00 23.59 -11.34
C ILE A 311 -17.15 22.33 -11.56
N ASP A 312 -16.07 22.21 -10.80
CA ASP A 312 -15.07 21.13 -10.87
C ASP A 312 -14.22 21.09 -12.15
N SER A 313 -14.30 22.15 -12.98
CA SER A 313 -13.36 22.31 -14.09
C SER A 313 -11.95 22.59 -13.58
N ALA A 314 -10.96 21.85 -14.13
CA ALA A 314 -9.55 22.10 -13.87
C ALA A 314 -9.11 23.39 -14.58
N CYS A 315 -8.77 24.41 -13.81
CA CYS A 315 -8.44 25.73 -14.35
C CYS A 315 -7.31 26.45 -13.61
N VAL A 316 -6.80 25.90 -12.54
CA VAL A 316 -5.60 26.37 -11.84
C VAL A 316 -4.59 25.26 -11.73
N THR A 317 -3.31 25.62 -11.66
CA THR A 317 -2.18 24.69 -11.58
C THR A 317 -1.30 25.08 -10.40
N LEU A 318 -1.02 24.11 -9.54
CA LEU A 318 -0.02 24.22 -8.48
C LEU A 318 1.29 23.60 -8.99
N ASP A 319 2.33 24.41 -9.07
CA ASP A 319 3.71 23.99 -9.28
C ASP A 319 4.40 23.85 -7.93
N ILE A 320 4.79 22.64 -7.56
CA ILE A 320 5.53 22.34 -6.34
C ILE A 320 6.49 21.16 -6.59
N ARG A 321 7.74 21.28 -6.15
CA ARG A 321 8.75 20.25 -6.31
C ARG A 321 8.92 19.75 -7.76
N LYS A 322 8.87 20.66 -8.73
CA LYS A 322 8.97 20.35 -10.18
C LYS A 322 7.85 19.45 -10.69
N GLN A 323 6.71 19.40 -10.02
CA GLN A 323 5.51 18.66 -10.42
C GLN A 323 4.33 19.61 -10.47
N GLN A 324 3.40 19.35 -11.39
CA GLN A 324 2.21 20.15 -11.60
C GLN A 324 0.96 19.39 -11.14
N TRP A 325 0.10 20.08 -10.40
CA TRP A 325 -1.13 19.53 -9.84
C TRP A 325 -2.29 20.39 -10.23
N LYS A 326 -3.38 19.77 -10.64
CA LYS A 326 -4.61 20.45 -11.03
C LYS A 326 -5.35 20.98 -9.81
N GLY A 327 -5.86 22.21 -9.92
CA GLY A 327 -6.86 22.76 -9.01
C GLY A 327 -8.13 23.11 -9.80
N TYR A 328 -9.21 23.30 -9.07
CA TYR A 328 -10.55 23.25 -9.62
C TYR A 328 -11.39 24.46 -9.21
N TYR A 329 -12.21 24.93 -10.13
CA TYR A 329 -13.22 25.94 -9.87
C TYR A 329 -14.40 25.33 -9.12
N LYS A 330 -14.79 25.96 -7.99
CA LYS A 330 -15.90 25.45 -7.15
C LYS A 330 -17.14 26.34 -7.19
N GLY A 331 -17.18 27.31 -8.10
CA GLY A 331 -18.23 28.33 -8.18
C GLY A 331 -17.91 29.58 -7.35
N ASP A 332 -18.64 30.67 -7.62
CA ASP A 332 -18.57 31.95 -6.88
C ASP A 332 -17.15 32.49 -6.66
N GLY A 333 -16.25 32.27 -7.62
CA GLY A 333 -14.85 32.70 -7.56
C GLY A 333 -13.98 31.87 -6.62
N LEU A 334 -14.45 30.74 -6.10
CA LEU A 334 -13.66 29.85 -5.27
C LEU A 334 -12.87 28.88 -6.15
N TYR A 335 -11.55 28.82 -5.91
CA TYR A 335 -10.61 27.90 -6.55
C TYR A 335 -9.93 27.04 -5.50
N VAL A 336 -9.97 25.73 -5.65
CA VAL A 336 -9.45 24.76 -4.66
C VAL A 336 -8.34 23.94 -5.25
N LEU A 337 -7.19 23.92 -4.57
CA LEU A 337 -6.05 23.09 -4.90
C LEU A 337 -5.72 22.20 -3.71
N ARG A 338 -5.39 20.95 -3.97
CA ARG A 338 -5.03 19.96 -2.95
C ARG A 338 -3.67 19.36 -3.26
N HIS A 339 -2.87 19.15 -2.23
CA HIS A 339 -1.58 18.48 -2.32
C HIS A 339 -1.31 17.64 -1.07
N SER A 340 -0.50 16.62 -1.23
CA SER A 340 0.08 15.85 -0.13
C SER A 340 1.52 15.50 -0.48
N THR A 341 2.39 15.43 0.50
CA THR A 341 3.80 15.11 0.27
C THR A 341 4.41 14.37 1.44
N TYR A 342 5.33 13.47 1.15
CA TYR A 342 6.19 12.83 2.15
C TYR A 342 7.57 13.53 2.30
N TYR A 343 7.82 14.56 1.50
CA TYR A 343 9.02 15.39 1.63
C TYR A 343 8.82 16.42 2.73
N THR A 344 9.80 16.53 3.62
CA THR A 344 9.80 17.45 4.76
C THR A 344 10.69 18.66 4.50
N GLY A 345 10.51 19.70 5.31
CA GLY A 345 11.18 20.99 5.17
C GLY A 345 10.35 22.03 4.42
N THR A 346 10.94 23.20 4.16
CA THR A 346 10.27 24.29 3.46
C THR A 346 10.28 24.05 1.96
N LEU A 347 9.11 24.08 1.35
CA LEU A 347 8.87 23.85 -0.07
C LEU A 347 8.34 25.16 -0.70
N ASP A 348 9.00 25.60 -1.78
CA ASP A 348 8.49 26.68 -2.61
C ASP A 348 7.40 26.16 -3.55
N TYR A 349 6.39 27.00 -3.81
CA TYR A 349 5.36 26.69 -4.79
C TYR A 349 4.92 27.93 -5.57
N THR A 350 4.31 27.69 -6.73
CA THR A 350 3.62 28.71 -7.53
C THR A 350 2.26 28.16 -7.95
N ILE A 351 1.23 29.02 -7.86
CA ILE A 351 -0.12 28.74 -8.36
C ILE A 351 -0.40 29.69 -9.50
N THR A 352 -0.78 29.13 -10.65
CA THR A 352 -1.10 29.87 -11.88
C THR A 352 -2.47 29.44 -12.41
N SER A 353 -3.06 30.27 -13.26
CA SER A 353 -4.32 29.97 -13.94
C SER A 353 -4.33 30.52 -15.36
N THR A 354 -5.11 29.88 -16.22
CA THR A 354 -5.47 30.40 -17.55
C THR A 354 -6.67 31.35 -17.50
N ILE A 355 -7.26 31.55 -16.32
CA ILE A 355 -8.42 32.41 -16.12
C ILE A 355 -7.95 33.86 -16.13
N GLU A 356 -8.52 34.67 -17.02
CA GLU A 356 -8.25 36.09 -17.07
C GLU A 356 -8.61 36.78 -15.72
N GLY A 357 -7.67 37.57 -15.21
CA GLY A 357 -7.80 38.25 -13.92
C GLY A 357 -7.47 37.39 -12.70
N PHE A 358 -7.03 36.17 -12.88
CA PHE A 358 -6.45 35.37 -11.78
C PHE A 358 -4.95 35.67 -11.68
N GLU A 359 -4.55 36.38 -10.62
CA GLU A 359 -3.15 36.72 -10.39
C GLU A 359 -2.34 35.54 -9.91
N PRO A 360 -1.14 35.31 -10.47
CA PRO A 360 -0.24 34.24 -10.00
C PRO A 360 0.12 34.44 -8.52
N ILE A 361 0.15 33.31 -7.80
CA ILE A 361 0.49 33.28 -6.37
C ILE A 361 1.78 32.49 -6.20
N THR A 362 2.76 33.07 -5.51
CA THR A 362 3.97 32.38 -5.05
C THR A 362 3.97 32.31 -3.54
N GLY A 363 4.47 31.20 -2.99
CA GLY A 363 4.51 31.02 -1.56
C GLY A 363 5.45 29.90 -1.13
N GLN A 364 5.47 29.68 0.17
CA GLN A 364 6.23 28.62 0.81
C GLN A 364 5.32 27.86 1.79
N ILE A 365 5.59 26.58 1.98
CA ILE A 365 4.95 25.75 3.01
C ILE A 365 6.01 24.88 3.68
N THR A 366 6.02 24.84 5.01
CA THR A 366 6.93 23.96 5.77
C THR A 366 6.21 22.67 6.14
N VAL A 367 6.75 21.54 5.71
CA VAL A 367 6.22 20.20 6.02
C VAL A 367 7.03 19.59 7.15
N GLU A 368 6.32 19.24 8.24
CA GLU A 368 6.88 18.66 9.45
C GLU A 368 6.75 17.13 9.43
N ASN A 369 7.79 16.43 9.91
CA ASN A 369 7.80 14.97 10.01
C ASN A 369 7.09 14.48 11.28
N THR A 370 5.83 14.84 11.41
CA THR A 370 5.00 14.42 12.56
C THR A 370 3.51 14.53 12.24
N TRP A 371 2.72 13.68 12.91
CA TRP A 371 1.28 13.85 13.05
C TRP A 371 0.88 14.20 14.49
N ASP A 372 1.85 14.22 15.38
CA ASP A 372 1.63 14.53 16.79
C ASP A 372 1.60 16.03 17.06
N VAL A 373 0.67 16.69 16.42
CA VAL A 373 0.37 18.09 16.66
C VAL A 373 -1.02 18.22 17.24
N ALA A 374 -1.27 19.31 17.96
CA ALA A 374 -2.59 19.62 18.50
C ALA A 374 -3.65 19.55 17.37
N PRO A 375 -4.81 18.95 17.62
CA PRO A 375 -5.90 18.91 16.65
C PRO A 375 -6.22 20.28 16.10
N LYS A 376 -6.54 20.35 14.81
CA LYS A 376 -7.03 21.57 14.14
C LYS A 376 -8.47 21.32 13.70
N ASP A 377 -9.26 22.38 13.68
CA ASP A 377 -10.66 22.31 13.23
C ASP A 377 -10.79 21.85 11.77
N THR A 378 -9.72 22.04 10.99
CA THR A 378 -9.65 21.62 9.59
C THR A 378 -9.27 20.16 9.39
N ASP A 379 -8.81 19.44 10.44
CA ASP A 379 -8.46 18.03 10.34
C ASP A 379 -9.69 17.20 9.96
N PHE A 380 -9.50 16.19 9.13
CA PHE A 380 -10.56 15.21 8.89
C PHE A 380 -10.77 14.36 10.14
N LYS A 381 -12.00 14.18 10.52
CA LYS A 381 -12.38 13.27 11.61
C LYS A 381 -12.62 11.89 11.03
N VAL A 382 -12.02 10.90 11.64
CA VAL A 382 -12.24 9.49 11.32
C VAL A 382 -12.77 8.74 12.54
N GLY A 383 -13.42 7.60 12.29
CA GLY A 383 -14.01 6.79 13.32
C GLY A 383 -13.02 5.88 14.06
N LEU A 384 -13.55 4.83 14.68
CA LEU A 384 -12.75 3.95 15.54
C LEU A 384 -11.98 2.85 14.80
N GLN A 385 -12.13 2.76 13.48
CA GLN A 385 -11.53 1.72 12.66
C GLN A 385 -10.48 2.26 11.68
N TRP A 386 -9.75 3.30 12.10
CA TRP A 386 -8.68 3.90 11.32
C TRP A 386 -7.36 3.85 12.09
N TRP A 387 -6.33 3.33 11.44
CA TRP A 387 -4.96 3.23 11.99
C TRP A 387 -3.97 3.86 11.04
N THR A 388 -2.88 4.35 11.61
CA THR A 388 -1.77 4.94 10.84
C THR A 388 -0.43 4.60 11.48
N ASP A 389 0.66 5.09 10.89
CA ASP A 389 2.00 4.93 11.42
C ASP A 389 2.13 5.49 12.84
N SER A 390 2.99 4.88 13.65
CA SER A 390 3.34 5.41 14.95
C SER A 390 4.36 6.54 14.80
N TYR A 391 3.99 7.72 15.26
CA TYR A 391 4.88 8.90 15.33
C TYR A 391 5.59 9.02 16.68
N ALA A 392 5.58 7.97 17.52
CA ALA A 392 6.39 7.92 18.71
C ALA A 392 7.89 7.88 18.35
N PRO A 393 8.77 8.68 18.99
CA PRO A 393 10.19 8.73 18.63
C PRO A 393 10.90 7.37 18.60
N ALA A 394 10.47 6.44 19.46
CA ALA A 394 11.04 5.10 19.55
C ALA A 394 10.73 4.22 18.32
N ASP A 395 9.69 4.55 17.56
CA ASP A 395 9.22 3.77 16.39
C ASP A 395 9.79 4.28 15.05
N TYR A 396 10.63 5.33 15.10
CA TYR A 396 11.28 5.84 13.88
C TYR A 396 12.45 4.95 13.44
N TRP A 397 12.59 4.82 12.13
CA TRP A 397 13.76 4.28 11.45
C TRP A 397 14.14 5.18 10.28
N HIS A 398 15.36 5.71 10.26
CA HIS A 398 15.84 6.67 9.23
C HIS A 398 14.83 7.79 8.92
N ASN A 399 14.34 8.47 9.92
CA ASN A 399 13.32 9.52 9.80
C ASN A 399 11.94 9.07 9.29
N ASN A 400 11.67 7.77 9.17
CA ASN A 400 10.36 7.25 8.80
C ASN A 400 9.60 6.78 10.04
N ALA A 401 8.47 7.41 10.31
CA ALA A 401 7.59 7.06 11.43
C ALA A 401 7.09 5.62 11.29
N GLY A 402 7.01 4.88 12.39
CA GLY A 402 6.55 3.50 12.42
C GLY A 402 7.49 2.48 11.79
N ALA A 403 8.45 2.88 10.97
CA ALA A 403 9.29 1.97 10.18
C ALA A 403 10.14 1.01 11.05
N ARG A 404 10.48 1.40 12.28
CA ARG A 404 11.19 0.52 13.21
C ARG A 404 10.38 -0.75 13.52
N ASN A 405 9.06 -0.66 13.59
CA ASN A 405 8.19 -1.80 13.88
C ASN A 405 8.32 -2.92 12.84
N GLN A 406 8.58 -2.56 11.58
CA GLN A 406 8.83 -3.53 10.53
C GLN A 406 10.32 -3.90 10.43
N PHE A 407 11.22 -2.94 10.65
CA PHE A 407 12.65 -3.18 10.60
C PHE A 407 13.11 -4.27 11.58
N ILE A 408 12.56 -4.33 12.78
CA ILE A 408 12.96 -5.33 13.81
C ILE A 408 12.61 -6.77 13.44
N VAL A 409 11.68 -7.00 12.54
CA VAL A 409 11.27 -8.33 12.03
C VAL A 409 11.79 -8.61 10.61
N ARG A 410 12.55 -7.66 10.04
CA ARG A 410 13.02 -7.74 8.65
C ARG A 410 13.93 -8.93 8.41
N GLU A 411 14.71 -9.34 9.39
CA GLU A 411 15.59 -10.51 9.29
C GLU A 411 14.80 -11.78 9.04
N ASP A 412 13.80 -12.07 9.87
CA ASP A 412 12.95 -13.25 9.74
C ASP A 412 12.23 -13.28 8.38
N ILE A 413 11.71 -12.12 7.94
CA ILE A 413 11.04 -11.97 6.64
C ILE A 413 11.98 -12.30 5.49
N MET A 414 13.18 -11.73 5.49
CA MET A 414 14.13 -11.91 4.39
C MET A 414 14.72 -13.31 4.39
N GLU A 415 14.91 -13.95 5.53
CA GLU A 415 15.35 -15.35 5.60
C GLU A 415 14.27 -16.29 5.04
N ASP A 416 13.02 -16.12 5.43
CA ASP A 416 11.90 -16.92 4.91
C ASP A 416 11.76 -16.75 3.40
N TRP A 417 11.76 -15.51 2.90
CA TRP A 417 11.68 -15.26 1.45
C TRP A 417 12.90 -15.77 0.69
N GLY A 418 14.08 -15.67 1.30
CA GLY A 418 15.33 -16.22 0.74
C GLY A 418 15.24 -17.71 0.47
N GLN A 419 14.61 -18.49 1.35
CA GLN A 419 14.43 -19.93 1.14
C GLN A 419 13.60 -20.23 -0.11
N ARG A 420 12.56 -19.44 -0.39
CA ARG A 420 11.74 -19.62 -1.60
C ARG A 420 12.51 -19.33 -2.88
N TRP A 421 13.40 -18.35 -2.87
CA TRP A 421 14.30 -18.09 -4.00
C TRP A 421 15.25 -19.25 -4.27
N LEU A 422 15.75 -19.93 -3.21
CA LEU A 422 16.62 -21.07 -3.36
C LEU A 422 15.94 -22.26 -4.08
N TRP A 423 14.62 -22.40 -3.96
CA TRP A 423 13.87 -23.41 -4.71
C TRP A 423 13.99 -23.25 -6.23
N LEU A 424 14.23 -22.03 -6.70
CA LEU A 424 14.32 -21.70 -8.12
C LEU A 424 15.76 -21.81 -8.65
N LYS A 425 16.77 -21.88 -7.80
CA LYS A 425 18.16 -22.06 -8.25
C LYS A 425 18.30 -23.38 -8.97
N SER A 426 18.98 -23.36 -10.10
CA SER A 426 19.40 -24.59 -10.75
C SER A 426 20.37 -25.31 -9.81
N ASN A 427 20.11 -26.57 -9.49
CA ASN A 427 21.15 -27.42 -8.90
C ASN A 427 22.33 -27.36 -9.89
N SER A 428 23.38 -26.61 -9.56
CA SER A 428 24.67 -26.83 -10.18
C SER A 428 25.08 -28.23 -9.77
N ILE A 429 24.75 -29.23 -10.60
CA ILE A 429 25.40 -30.51 -10.52
C ILE A 429 26.86 -30.21 -10.77
N SER A 430 27.64 -30.11 -9.69
CA SER A 430 29.09 -30.19 -9.79
C SER A 430 29.43 -31.49 -10.50
N MET A 431 29.73 -31.41 -11.79
CA MET A 431 30.45 -32.46 -12.50
C MET A 431 31.88 -32.51 -12.01
#